data_3657087f3461ac308455dd012dc530bc
#
_entry.id   3657087f3461ac308455dd012dc530bc
#
_cell.length_a   1.000
_cell.length_b   1.000
_cell.length_c   1.000
_cell.angle_alpha   90.00
_cell.angle_beta   90.00
_cell.angle_gamma   90.00
#
_symmetry.space_group_name_H-M   'P 1'
#
loop_
_entity.id
_entity.type
_entity.pdbx_description
1 polymer ?
#
loop_
_entity_poly.entity_id
_entity_poly.type
_entity_poly.pdbx_seq_one_letter_code
_entity_poly.pdbx_strand_id
1 'polypeptide(L)'
;MKIFFDENMPYAKEFFSDLAGSDTQLIPFSGRDLSPEQVRDADVLLVRSITQVNEALLNENKKLSFVGTATIGTDHIDQTYLAKRDIAFHSAPGCNAVSVAEYVISALVILAERYLFDFTKLSVGIVGGGNTGSRLSEKLSALGIQYKICDPLLAVDTNDAREFVSLEEALECDVISLHVPKVIDGEYPTYHLLDETRLRNLKDEQILISACRGEVIDNHALLALKQSGHGLKLVLDVWEGEPDVLTPLIDYTEIATAHIAGYSLEGKARGTEMLYQALCQHINVEPTCQLKTLLPMANISSVELNQEFNEIVLNQLVKMVYDVRRDDAIFRQQLSSQGFDALRKNYPTRREFSAVQVILSYNTCSSVPHRLGFSRA
;
A
#
# COMPACT_ATOMS: atom_id res chain seq x y z
N MET A 1 17.90 -16.86 -21.51
CA MET A 1 16.77 -16.79 -20.54
C MET A 1 15.71 -15.84 -21.08
N LYS A 2 14.41 -16.21 -21.03
CA LYS A 2 13.28 -15.35 -21.41
C LYS A 2 12.54 -14.87 -20.16
N ILE A 3 12.62 -13.57 -19.88
CA ILE A 3 11.96 -12.92 -18.76
C ILE A 3 10.73 -12.17 -19.27
N PHE A 4 9.55 -12.64 -18.92
CA PHE A 4 8.29 -11.97 -19.19
C PHE A 4 7.93 -11.09 -18.00
N PHE A 5 7.59 -9.82 -18.22
CA PHE A 5 7.27 -8.89 -17.15
C PHE A 5 6.09 -7.97 -17.50
N ASP A 6 5.26 -7.65 -16.52
CA ASP A 6 4.17 -6.68 -16.67
C ASP A 6 4.73 -5.29 -17.06
N GLU A 7 4.22 -4.70 -18.15
CA GLU A 7 4.69 -3.41 -18.70
C GLU A 7 4.59 -2.25 -17.70
N ASN A 8 3.76 -2.39 -16.67
CA ASN A 8 3.57 -1.39 -15.62
C ASN A 8 4.49 -1.59 -14.39
N MET A 9 5.47 -2.48 -14.47
CA MET A 9 6.53 -2.58 -13.47
C MET A 9 7.59 -1.51 -13.73
N PRO A 10 7.73 -0.49 -12.85
CA PRO A 10 8.72 0.56 -13.05
C PRO A 10 10.14 0.01 -13.06
N TYR A 11 10.98 0.49 -13.98
CA TYR A 11 12.40 0.14 -14.10
C TYR A 11 12.68 -1.35 -14.33
N ALA A 12 11.69 -2.14 -14.78
CA ALA A 12 11.91 -3.56 -15.04
C ALA A 12 13.04 -3.80 -16.07
N LYS A 13 13.08 -2.99 -17.14
CA LYS A 13 14.16 -3.11 -18.14
C LYS A 13 15.53 -2.81 -17.53
N GLU A 14 15.65 -1.75 -16.75
CA GLU A 14 16.88 -1.32 -16.11
C GLU A 14 17.40 -2.39 -15.12
N PHE A 15 16.53 -2.95 -14.28
CA PHE A 15 16.90 -3.98 -13.34
C PHE A 15 17.29 -5.29 -14.02
N PHE A 16 16.47 -5.78 -14.95
CA PHE A 16 16.66 -7.12 -15.50
C PHE A 16 17.61 -7.17 -16.71
N SER A 17 17.96 -6.01 -17.32
CA SER A 17 19.00 -5.96 -18.36
C SER A 17 20.36 -6.41 -17.84
N ASP A 18 20.64 -6.18 -16.58
CA ASP A 18 21.92 -6.52 -15.95
C ASP A 18 22.10 -8.02 -15.71
N LEU A 19 20.99 -8.78 -15.69
CA LEU A 19 21.02 -10.24 -15.61
C LEU A 19 21.36 -10.89 -16.97
N ALA A 20 21.50 -10.06 -17.98
CA ALA A 20 21.67 -10.45 -19.34
C ALA A 20 23.14 -10.84 -19.63
N GLY A 21 23.47 -12.10 -19.54
CA GLY A 21 24.38 -12.64 -20.54
C GLY A 21 23.77 -12.39 -21.93
N SER A 22 24.55 -12.43 -23.00
CA SER A 22 24.19 -12.10 -24.40
C SER A 22 22.86 -12.71 -24.93
N ASP A 23 22.24 -13.63 -24.21
CA ASP A 23 21.08 -14.43 -24.63
C ASP A 23 19.79 -14.20 -23.81
N THR A 24 19.75 -13.19 -22.93
CA THR A 24 18.53 -12.89 -22.16
C THR A 24 17.59 -11.98 -22.94
N GLN A 25 16.33 -12.38 -23.08
CA GLN A 25 15.27 -11.63 -23.73
C GLN A 25 14.30 -11.09 -22.70
N LEU A 26 14.07 -9.76 -22.70
CA LEU A 26 13.10 -9.06 -21.86
C LEU A 26 11.83 -8.81 -22.67
N ILE A 27 10.72 -9.43 -22.27
CA ILE A 27 9.46 -9.43 -23.03
C ILE A 27 8.37 -8.76 -22.17
N PRO A 28 8.02 -7.50 -22.43
CA PRO A 28 6.93 -6.84 -21.75
C PRO A 28 5.57 -7.38 -22.22
N PHE A 29 4.59 -7.45 -21.31
CA PHE A 29 3.22 -7.81 -21.63
C PHE A 29 2.20 -6.96 -20.89
N SER A 30 0.97 -6.88 -21.45
CA SER A 30 -0.19 -6.32 -20.73
C SER A 30 -0.79 -7.37 -19.81
N GLY A 31 -0.82 -7.09 -18.51
CA GLY A 31 -1.15 -8.09 -17.49
C GLY A 31 -2.55 -8.72 -17.61
N ARG A 32 -3.54 -8.04 -18.22
CA ARG A 32 -4.89 -8.59 -18.40
C ARG A 32 -5.02 -9.53 -19.59
N ASP A 33 -4.21 -9.32 -20.63
CA ASP A 33 -4.36 -9.97 -21.91
C ASP A 33 -3.33 -11.10 -22.12
N LEU A 34 -2.66 -11.50 -21.03
CA LEU A 34 -1.62 -12.53 -21.10
C LEU A 34 -2.25 -13.91 -21.34
N SER A 35 -1.87 -14.54 -22.47
CA SER A 35 -2.39 -15.86 -22.85
C SER A 35 -1.38 -16.98 -22.58
N PRO A 36 -1.87 -18.25 -22.47
CA PRO A 36 -0.99 -19.43 -22.31
C PRO A 36 0.05 -19.56 -23.42
N GLU A 37 -0.32 -19.27 -24.67
CA GLU A 37 0.59 -19.34 -25.82
C GLU A 37 1.75 -18.35 -25.68
N GLN A 38 1.47 -17.14 -25.20
CA GLN A 38 2.49 -16.11 -25.01
C GLN A 38 3.54 -16.52 -23.99
N VAL A 39 3.12 -17.14 -22.88
CA VAL A 39 4.03 -17.51 -21.77
C VAL A 39 4.63 -18.91 -21.93
N ARG A 40 4.27 -19.66 -22.98
CA ARG A 40 4.70 -21.05 -23.18
C ARG A 40 6.22 -21.26 -23.09
N ASP A 41 7.00 -20.28 -23.54
CA ASP A 41 8.45 -20.32 -23.58
C ASP A 41 9.14 -19.45 -22.50
N ALA A 42 8.39 -18.92 -21.54
CA ALA A 42 8.94 -18.14 -20.45
C ALA A 42 9.79 -19.00 -19.49
N ASP A 43 10.97 -18.53 -19.15
CA ASP A 43 11.80 -19.07 -18.07
C ASP A 43 11.47 -18.39 -16.73
N VAL A 44 11.11 -17.09 -16.79
CA VAL A 44 10.74 -16.24 -15.66
C VAL A 44 9.48 -15.47 -16.01
N LEU A 45 8.52 -15.39 -15.06
CA LEU A 45 7.29 -14.61 -15.20
C LEU A 45 7.15 -13.65 -14.03
N LEU A 46 7.12 -12.35 -14.33
CA LEU A 46 7.02 -11.26 -13.36
C LEU A 46 5.71 -10.51 -13.58
N VAL A 47 4.83 -10.56 -12.59
CA VAL A 47 3.46 -10.05 -12.70
C VAL A 47 3.16 -8.93 -11.69
N ARG A 48 1.99 -8.32 -11.84
CA ARG A 48 1.33 -7.48 -10.85
C ARG A 48 -0.07 -8.04 -10.55
N SER A 49 -0.82 -7.38 -9.67
CA SER A 49 -2.08 -7.85 -9.10
C SER A 49 -3.20 -8.21 -10.09
N ILE A 50 -3.12 -7.77 -11.34
CA ILE A 50 -4.17 -7.97 -12.35
C ILE A 50 -3.99 -9.25 -13.19
N THR A 51 -2.84 -9.92 -13.10
CA THR A 51 -2.55 -11.15 -13.85
C THR A 51 -2.82 -12.36 -12.97
N GLN A 52 -3.81 -13.17 -13.32
CA GLN A 52 -4.07 -14.43 -12.64
C GLN A 52 -3.04 -15.48 -13.05
N VAL A 53 -2.24 -15.96 -12.09
CA VAL A 53 -1.22 -16.99 -12.31
C VAL A 53 -1.72 -18.31 -11.73
N ASN A 54 -2.15 -19.21 -12.59
CA ASN A 54 -2.77 -20.48 -12.25
C ASN A 54 -2.48 -21.54 -13.31
N GLU A 55 -3.07 -22.73 -13.13
CA GLU A 55 -2.93 -23.83 -14.09
C GLU A 55 -3.39 -23.44 -15.50
N ALA A 56 -4.50 -22.69 -15.64
CA ALA A 56 -5.02 -22.31 -16.96
C ALA A 56 -4.01 -21.47 -17.74
N LEU A 57 -3.27 -20.57 -17.09
CA LEU A 57 -2.23 -19.77 -17.74
C LEU A 57 -0.96 -20.58 -18.04
N LEU A 58 -0.59 -21.50 -17.16
CA LEU A 58 0.76 -22.10 -17.17
C LEU A 58 0.82 -23.55 -17.65
N ASN A 59 -0.31 -24.19 -18.01
CA ASN A 59 -0.36 -25.62 -18.36
C ASN A 59 0.53 -25.99 -19.56
N GLU A 60 0.69 -25.08 -20.52
CA GLU A 60 1.53 -25.31 -21.71
C GLU A 60 3.01 -25.00 -21.49
N ASN A 61 3.34 -24.23 -20.45
CA ASN A 61 4.72 -23.90 -20.14
C ASN A 61 5.41 -25.07 -19.42
N LYS A 62 6.58 -25.52 -19.91
CA LYS A 62 7.39 -26.59 -19.31
C LYS A 62 8.78 -26.12 -18.87
N LYS A 63 9.09 -24.82 -18.99
CA LYS A 63 10.41 -24.24 -18.73
C LYS A 63 10.42 -23.26 -17.54
N LEU A 64 9.25 -22.77 -17.12
CA LEU A 64 9.14 -21.77 -16.07
C LEU A 64 9.76 -22.28 -14.78
N SER A 65 10.74 -21.56 -14.26
CA SER A 65 11.42 -21.86 -13.01
C SER A 65 11.16 -20.85 -11.91
N PHE A 66 10.69 -19.63 -12.27
CA PHE A 66 10.51 -18.54 -11.34
C PHE A 66 9.26 -17.72 -11.68
N VAL A 67 8.43 -17.48 -10.68
CA VAL A 67 7.30 -16.53 -10.72
C VAL A 67 7.49 -15.47 -9.64
N GLY A 68 7.39 -14.20 -10.01
CA GLY A 68 7.44 -13.09 -9.08
C GLY A 68 6.22 -12.17 -9.20
N THR A 69 5.66 -11.70 -8.09
CA THR A 69 4.66 -10.62 -8.11
C THR A 69 5.20 -9.36 -7.44
N ALA A 70 5.24 -8.24 -8.18
CA ALA A 70 5.67 -6.93 -7.67
C ALA A 70 4.60 -6.28 -6.76
N THR A 71 3.93 -7.10 -5.95
CA THR A 71 2.86 -6.71 -5.01
C THR A 71 3.04 -7.40 -3.67
N ILE A 72 2.42 -6.85 -2.63
CA ILE A 72 2.37 -7.47 -1.30
C ILE A 72 1.39 -8.64 -1.33
N GLY A 73 0.15 -8.38 -1.79
CA GLY A 73 -0.90 -9.40 -1.89
C GLY A 73 -0.63 -10.43 -2.97
N THR A 74 -1.01 -11.66 -2.71
CA THR A 74 -0.78 -12.83 -3.57
C THR A 74 -2.08 -13.51 -3.98
N ASP A 75 -3.22 -12.86 -3.79
CA ASP A 75 -4.56 -13.41 -4.04
C ASP A 75 -4.78 -13.89 -5.50
N HIS A 76 -3.98 -13.36 -6.44
CA HIS A 76 -3.99 -13.68 -7.87
C HIS A 76 -3.03 -14.82 -8.24
N ILE A 77 -2.35 -15.44 -7.28
CA ILE A 77 -1.33 -16.48 -7.51
C ILE A 77 -1.78 -17.83 -6.90
N ASP A 78 -1.91 -18.85 -7.71
CA ASP A 78 -2.08 -20.23 -7.23
C ASP A 78 -0.75 -20.80 -6.76
N GLN A 79 -0.38 -20.47 -5.52
CA GLN A 79 0.88 -20.93 -4.92
C GLN A 79 0.93 -22.45 -4.78
N THR A 80 -0.22 -23.10 -4.57
CA THR A 80 -0.29 -24.57 -4.49
C THR A 80 0.09 -25.22 -5.82
N TYR A 81 -0.39 -24.66 -6.92
CA TYR A 81 -0.05 -25.12 -8.25
C TYR A 81 1.44 -24.91 -8.58
N LEU A 82 2.00 -23.72 -8.23
CA LEU A 82 3.41 -23.44 -8.43
C LEU A 82 4.31 -24.42 -7.63
N ALA A 83 3.97 -24.65 -6.36
CA ALA A 83 4.71 -25.60 -5.52
C ALA A 83 4.68 -27.04 -6.05
N LYS A 84 3.53 -27.51 -6.56
CA LYS A 84 3.42 -28.84 -7.21
C LYS A 84 4.30 -28.99 -8.46
N ARG A 85 4.64 -27.87 -9.09
CA ARG A 85 5.48 -27.84 -10.30
C ARG A 85 6.94 -27.51 -10.03
N ASP A 86 7.33 -27.36 -8.77
CA ASP A 86 8.69 -26.95 -8.35
C ASP A 86 9.10 -25.60 -8.95
N ILE A 87 8.13 -24.67 -9.11
CA ILE A 87 8.37 -23.31 -9.57
C ILE A 87 8.58 -22.41 -8.36
N ALA A 88 9.74 -21.74 -8.28
CA ALA A 88 10.03 -20.78 -7.24
C ALA A 88 9.06 -19.59 -7.31
N PHE A 89 8.51 -19.18 -6.17
CA PHE A 89 7.60 -18.06 -6.07
C PHE A 89 8.09 -17.00 -5.09
N HIS A 90 8.05 -15.73 -5.49
CA HIS A 90 8.37 -14.59 -4.65
C HIS A 90 7.33 -13.48 -4.81
N SER A 91 6.96 -12.86 -3.69
CA SER A 91 6.20 -11.61 -3.63
C SER A 91 7.09 -10.46 -3.18
N ALA A 92 6.55 -9.25 -3.09
CA ALA A 92 7.27 -8.06 -2.63
C ALA A 92 6.68 -7.52 -1.31
N PRO A 93 6.83 -8.25 -0.17
CA PRO A 93 6.24 -7.85 1.09
C PRO A 93 6.80 -6.51 1.57
N GLY A 94 5.91 -5.57 1.90
CA GLY A 94 6.30 -4.25 2.40
C GLY A 94 6.77 -3.25 1.36
N CYS A 95 6.82 -3.59 0.06
CA CYS A 95 7.32 -2.69 -0.98
C CYS A 95 6.64 -1.31 -0.98
N ASN A 96 5.36 -1.25 -0.71
CA ASN A 96 4.56 -0.01 -0.68
C ASN A 96 4.10 0.42 0.73
N ALA A 97 4.60 -0.22 1.78
CA ALA A 97 4.17 0.04 3.16
C ALA A 97 4.36 1.51 3.57
N VAL A 98 5.46 2.15 3.13
CA VAL A 98 5.73 3.57 3.36
C VAL A 98 4.65 4.42 2.69
N SER A 99 4.32 4.13 1.44
CA SER A 99 3.30 4.87 0.68
C SER A 99 1.93 4.82 1.36
N VAL A 100 1.53 3.64 1.87
CA VAL A 100 0.25 3.49 2.58
C VAL A 100 0.26 4.25 3.91
N ALA A 101 1.35 4.20 4.67
CA ALA A 101 1.48 4.97 5.89
C ALA A 101 1.40 6.49 5.61
N GLU A 102 2.01 6.96 4.52
CA GLU A 102 1.93 8.38 4.09
C GLU A 102 0.53 8.77 3.59
N TYR A 103 -0.22 7.83 3.00
CA TYR A 103 -1.63 8.02 2.69
C TYR A 103 -2.44 8.29 3.96
N VAL A 104 -2.26 7.48 5.00
CA VAL A 104 -2.93 7.67 6.30
C VAL A 104 -2.59 9.02 6.91
N ILE A 105 -1.30 9.41 6.92
CA ILE A 105 -0.88 10.72 7.43
C ILE A 105 -1.50 11.86 6.62
N SER A 106 -1.51 11.77 5.27
CA SER A 106 -2.16 12.78 4.42
C SER A 106 -3.65 12.90 4.72
N ALA A 107 -4.35 11.77 4.88
CA ALA A 107 -5.77 11.76 5.23
C ALA A 107 -6.03 12.42 6.58
N LEU A 108 -5.25 12.12 7.62
CA LEU A 108 -5.39 12.71 8.95
C LEU A 108 -5.14 14.23 8.93
N VAL A 109 -4.12 14.70 8.20
CA VAL A 109 -3.84 16.13 8.01
C VAL A 109 -5.02 16.85 7.35
N ILE A 110 -5.62 16.26 6.32
CA ILE A 110 -6.77 16.83 5.62
C ILE A 110 -8.02 16.86 6.51
N LEU A 111 -8.28 15.79 7.26
CA LEU A 111 -9.42 15.76 8.18
C LEU A 111 -9.25 16.76 9.34
N ALA A 112 -8.04 16.90 9.88
CA ALA A 112 -7.73 17.88 10.91
C ALA A 112 -7.98 19.30 10.42
N GLU A 113 -7.57 19.63 9.19
CA GLU A 113 -7.85 20.93 8.56
C GLU A 113 -9.37 21.15 8.34
N ARG A 114 -10.09 20.12 7.86
CA ARG A 114 -11.53 20.19 7.54
C ARG A 114 -12.39 20.38 8.78
N TYR A 115 -12.06 19.67 9.85
CA TYR A 115 -12.87 19.62 11.08
C TYR A 115 -12.28 20.43 12.24
N LEU A 116 -11.17 21.13 12.03
CA LEU A 116 -10.49 22.00 12.98
C LEU A 116 -10.16 21.29 14.31
N PHE A 117 -9.62 20.07 14.23
CA PHE A 117 -9.12 19.33 15.38
C PHE A 117 -7.59 19.14 15.32
N ASP A 118 -6.97 19.03 16.48
CA ASP A 118 -5.56 18.70 16.62
C ASP A 118 -5.39 17.17 16.61
N PHE A 119 -5.04 16.59 15.45
CA PHE A 119 -4.91 15.13 15.32
C PHE A 119 -3.72 14.57 16.12
N THR A 120 -2.79 15.41 16.56
CA THR A 120 -1.68 14.96 17.41
C THR A 120 -2.15 14.56 18.82
N LYS A 121 -3.34 14.93 19.20
CA LYS A 121 -3.98 14.59 20.48
C LYS A 121 -4.87 13.34 20.40
N LEU A 122 -5.10 12.80 19.20
CA LEU A 122 -5.91 11.62 19.00
C LEU A 122 -5.11 10.36 19.29
N SER A 123 -5.82 9.33 19.74
CA SER A 123 -5.30 7.97 19.83
C SER A 123 -5.57 7.21 18.52
N VAL A 124 -4.62 6.38 18.09
CA VAL A 124 -4.74 5.59 16.85
C VAL A 124 -4.68 4.09 17.14
N GLY A 125 -5.74 3.37 16.81
CA GLY A 125 -5.77 1.90 16.80
C GLY A 125 -5.30 1.38 15.45
N ILE A 126 -4.17 0.70 15.42
CA ILE A 126 -3.60 0.05 14.24
C ILE A 126 -4.02 -1.41 14.26
N VAL A 127 -4.88 -1.83 13.36
CA VAL A 127 -5.29 -3.23 13.21
C VAL A 127 -4.48 -3.87 12.10
N GLY A 128 -3.54 -4.75 12.48
CA GLY A 128 -2.51 -5.32 11.62
C GLY A 128 -1.15 -4.63 11.84
N GLY A 129 -0.26 -5.28 12.61
CA GLY A 129 1.09 -4.81 12.97
C GLY A 129 2.19 -5.21 12.00
N GLY A 130 1.84 -5.74 10.82
CA GLY A 130 2.80 -6.15 9.78
C GLY A 130 3.56 -4.97 9.16
N ASN A 131 4.04 -5.13 7.92
CA ASN A 131 4.86 -4.11 7.25
C ASN A 131 4.23 -2.71 7.27
N THR A 132 2.95 -2.60 6.90
CA THR A 132 2.27 -1.30 6.81
C THR A 132 2.00 -0.69 8.17
N GLY A 133 1.45 -1.48 9.10
CA GLY A 133 1.18 -1.00 10.46
C GLY A 133 2.45 -0.55 11.19
N SER A 134 3.59 -1.25 10.96
CA SER A 134 4.89 -0.83 11.49
C SER A 134 5.32 0.53 10.94
N ARG A 135 5.20 0.77 9.62
CA ARG A 135 5.54 2.07 9.03
C ARG A 135 4.63 3.19 9.51
N LEU A 136 3.34 2.89 9.74
CA LEU A 136 2.43 3.86 10.34
C LEU A 136 2.82 4.16 11.79
N SER A 137 3.09 3.16 12.62
CA SER A 137 3.49 3.36 14.01
C SER A 137 4.78 4.19 14.15
N GLU A 138 5.76 4.00 13.25
CA GLU A 138 6.97 4.82 13.18
C GLU A 138 6.64 6.31 12.92
N LYS A 139 5.72 6.60 11.98
CA LYS A 139 5.31 7.97 11.66
C LYS A 139 4.51 8.60 12.80
N LEU A 140 3.60 7.85 13.44
CA LEU A 140 2.87 8.30 14.62
C LEU A 140 3.81 8.60 15.78
N SER A 141 4.78 7.72 16.04
CA SER A 141 5.84 7.94 17.05
C SER A 141 6.67 9.20 16.75
N ALA A 142 6.96 9.47 15.47
CA ALA A 142 7.67 10.66 15.07
C ALA A 142 6.90 11.94 15.42
N LEU A 143 5.57 11.90 15.33
CA LEU A 143 4.65 12.99 15.66
C LEU A 143 4.27 13.05 17.15
N GLY A 144 4.68 12.07 17.96
CA GLY A 144 4.27 12.00 19.37
C GLY A 144 2.82 11.57 19.58
N ILE A 145 2.19 10.98 18.56
CA ILE A 145 0.79 10.52 18.62
C ILE A 145 0.73 9.17 19.33
N GLN A 146 -0.21 9.01 20.26
CA GLN A 146 -0.45 7.77 20.98
C GLN A 146 -1.10 6.74 20.03
N TYR A 147 -0.63 5.49 20.07
CA TYR A 147 -1.22 4.42 19.27
C TYR A 147 -1.23 3.10 20.03
N LYS A 148 -2.13 2.22 19.62
CA LYS A 148 -2.22 0.82 20.06
C LYS A 148 -2.16 -0.08 18.82
N ILE A 149 -1.48 -1.23 18.92
CA ILE A 149 -1.36 -2.18 17.80
C ILE A 149 -2.11 -3.46 18.19
N CYS A 150 -3.03 -3.88 17.33
CA CYS A 150 -3.67 -5.18 17.41
C CYS A 150 -3.15 -6.06 16.28
N ASP A 151 -2.44 -7.13 16.62
CA ASP A 151 -2.03 -8.19 15.69
C ASP A 151 -1.84 -9.47 16.50
N PRO A 152 -2.84 -10.38 16.56
CA PRO A 152 -2.77 -11.56 17.39
C PRO A 152 -1.69 -12.55 16.95
N LEU A 153 -1.31 -12.56 15.66
CA LEU A 153 -0.24 -13.44 15.16
C LEU A 153 1.14 -12.95 15.59
N LEU A 154 1.37 -11.64 15.60
CA LEU A 154 2.62 -11.06 16.06
C LEU A 154 2.70 -10.99 17.59
N ALA A 155 1.57 -10.90 18.28
CA ALA A 155 1.52 -10.86 19.73
C ALA A 155 2.10 -12.14 20.39
N VAL A 156 2.11 -13.27 19.70
CA VAL A 156 2.70 -14.53 20.18
C VAL A 156 4.16 -14.72 19.75
N ASP A 157 4.69 -13.83 18.90
CA ASP A 157 6.11 -13.86 18.50
C ASP A 157 6.98 -13.25 19.60
N THR A 158 7.72 -14.09 20.31
CA THR A 158 8.61 -13.68 21.39
C THR A 158 9.79 -12.80 20.95
N ASN A 159 10.04 -12.66 19.66
CA ASN A 159 11.09 -11.79 19.11
C ASN A 159 10.56 -10.37 18.83
N ASP A 160 9.24 -10.17 18.83
CA ASP A 160 8.65 -8.84 18.65
C ASP A 160 8.51 -8.15 20.02
N ALA A 161 9.27 -7.08 20.23
CA ALA A 161 9.29 -6.34 21.50
C ALA A 161 8.16 -5.29 21.61
N ARG A 162 7.26 -5.19 20.60
CA ARG A 162 6.13 -4.26 20.63
C ARG A 162 5.04 -4.75 21.59
N GLU A 163 4.30 -3.82 22.15
CA GLU A 163 3.12 -4.13 22.93
C GLU A 163 1.90 -4.26 21.99
N PHE A 164 1.17 -5.35 22.15
CA PHE A 164 -0.04 -5.63 21.38
C PHE A 164 -1.26 -5.63 22.29
N VAL A 165 -2.37 -5.12 21.77
CA VAL A 165 -3.66 -5.08 22.45
C VAL A 165 -4.70 -5.95 21.75
N SER A 166 -5.84 -6.17 22.40
CA SER A 166 -7.01 -6.81 21.78
C SER A 166 -7.59 -5.96 20.64
N LEU A 167 -8.40 -6.57 19.76
CA LEU A 167 -9.10 -5.83 18.71
C LEU A 167 -10.04 -4.78 19.33
N GLU A 168 -10.76 -5.14 20.36
CA GLU A 168 -11.68 -4.27 21.07
C GLU A 168 -10.98 -3.03 21.62
N GLU A 169 -9.81 -3.19 22.23
CA GLU A 169 -9.01 -2.04 22.72
C GLU A 169 -8.48 -1.15 21.59
N ALA A 170 -8.15 -1.72 20.43
CA ALA A 170 -7.76 -0.94 19.26
C ALA A 170 -8.96 -0.18 18.65
N LEU A 171 -10.16 -0.77 18.66
CA LEU A 171 -11.38 -0.15 18.17
C LEU A 171 -11.92 0.97 19.09
N GLU A 172 -11.46 1.07 20.33
CA GLU A 172 -11.80 2.18 21.25
C GLU A 172 -11.05 3.49 20.93
N CYS A 173 -9.99 3.44 20.14
CA CYS A 173 -9.21 4.62 19.77
C CYS A 173 -10.01 5.60 18.91
N ASP A 174 -9.59 6.88 18.89
CA ASP A 174 -10.26 7.94 18.12
C ASP A 174 -10.15 7.71 16.61
N VAL A 175 -9.04 7.13 16.16
CA VAL A 175 -8.79 6.73 14.78
C VAL A 175 -8.54 5.23 14.73
N ILE A 176 -9.20 4.54 13.82
CA ILE A 176 -9.00 3.12 13.55
C ILE A 176 -8.41 2.99 12.14
N SER A 177 -7.23 2.38 12.03
CA SER A 177 -6.54 2.20 10.75
C SER A 177 -6.29 0.71 10.48
N LEU A 178 -6.90 0.18 9.41
CA LEU A 178 -6.89 -1.25 9.08
C LEU A 178 -5.77 -1.59 8.09
N HIS A 179 -4.94 -2.57 8.44
CA HIS A 179 -3.77 -3.00 7.68
C HIS A 179 -3.60 -4.52 7.65
N VAL A 180 -4.68 -5.26 7.69
CA VAL A 180 -4.71 -6.72 7.67
C VAL A 180 -4.91 -7.27 6.25
N PRO A 181 -4.42 -8.49 5.92
CA PRO A 181 -4.80 -9.20 4.70
C PRO A 181 -6.27 -9.65 4.78
N LYS A 182 -6.86 -10.06 3.64
CA LYS A 182 -8.12 -10.80 3.66
C LYS A 182 -7.86 -12.27 3.98
N VAL A 183 -8.41 -12.75 5.09
CA VAL A 183 -8.37 -14.14 5.54
C VAL A 183 -9.81 -14.59 5.83
N ILE A 184 -10.27 -15.65 5.16
CA ILE A 184 -11.63 -16.14 5.30
C ILE A 184 -11.73 -17.15 6.45
N ASP A 185 -10.75 -18.04 6.55
CA ASP A 185 -10.74 -19.16 7.49
C ASP A 185 -9.54 -19.10 8.44
N GLY A 186 -9.56 -19.88 9.51
CA GLY A 186 -8.46 -19.97 10.48
C GLY A 186 -8.81 -19.38 11.83
N GLU A 187 -7.82 -19.23 12.69
CA GLU A 187 -8.01 -18.76 14.07
C GLU A 187 -8.34 -17.26 14.14
N TYR A 188 -7.82 -16.46 13.20
CA TYR A 188 -8.01 -15.01 13.16
C TYR A 188 -8.51 -14.57 11.77
N PRO A 189 -9.77 -14.88 11.40
CA PRO A 189 -10.33 -14.45 10.13
C PRO A 189 -10.50 -12.93 10.12
N THR A 190 -10.26 -12.33 8.95
CA THR A 190 -10.37 -10.87 8.74
C THR A 190 -11.44 -10.50 7.72
N TYR A 191 -12.06 -11.50 7.06
CA TYR A 191 -13.23 -11.27 6.22
C TYR A 191 -14.37 -10.75 7.10
N HIS A 192 -14.94 -9.60 6.76
CA HIS A 192 -15.90 -8.87 7.58
C HIS A 192 -15.46 -8.76 9.05
N LEU A 193 -14.18 -8.49 9.28
CA LEU A 193 -13.65 -8.20 10.62
C LEU A 193 -14.46 -7.10 11.29
N LEU A 194 -14.85 -6.06 10.53
CA LEU A 194 -15.83 -5.08 10.93
C LEU A 194 -17.18 -5.44 10.31
N ASP A 195 -17.90 -6.34 10.98
CA ASP A 195 -19.27 -6.73 10.69
C ASP A 195 -20.28 -5.69 11.22
N GLU A 196 -21.57 -5.91 10.98
CA GLU A 196 -22.65 -5.02 11.44
C GLU A 196 -22.56 -4.77 12.95
N THR A 197 -22.26 -5.78 13.76
CA THR A 197 -22.21 -5.68 15.22
C THR A 197 -21.09 -4.76 15.67
N ARG A 198 -19.87 -4.96 15.14
CA ARG A 198 -18.71 -4.11 15.49
C ARG A 198 -18.87 -2.70 14.95
N LEU A 199 -19.39 -2.54 13.73
CA LEU A 199 -19.66 -1.23 13.14
C LEU A 199 -20.65 -0.41 13.99
N ARG A 200 -21.73 -1.01 14.49
CA ARG A 200 -22.70 -0.35 15.39
C ARG A 200 -22.12 0.07 16.74
N ASN A 201 -21.04 -0.56 17.18
CA ASN A 201 -20.38 -0.24 18.44
C ASN A 201 -19.33 0.87 18.31
N LEU A 202 -19.00 1.29 17.09
CA LEU A 202 -18.12 2.45 16.86
C LEU A 202 -18.85 3.75 17.26
N LYS A 203 -18.07 4.76 17.65
CA LYS A 203 -18.61 6.06 18.10
C LYS A 203 -18.74 7.02 16.91
N ASP A 204 -19.67 7.94 17.00
CA ASP A 204 -19.96 8.95 15.97
C ASP A 204 -18.74 9.82 15.59
N GLU A 205 -17.87 10.10 16.55
CA GLU A 205 -16.73 10.99 16.36
C GLU A 205 -15.49 10.27 15.80
N GLN A 206 -15.48 8.92 15.80
CA GLN A 206 -14.32 8.16 15.34
C GLN A 206 -14.06 8.32 13.85
N ILE A 207 -12.81 8.06 13.49
CA ILE A 207 -12.34 8.03 12.10
C ILE A 207 -11.96 6.59 11.77
N LEU A 208 -12.56 6.01 10.74
CA LEU A 208 -12.21 4.69 10.22
C LEU A 208 -11.47 4.83 8.89
N ILE A 209 -10.23 4.35 8.85
CA ILE A 209 -9.36 4.37 7.67
C ILE A 209 -9.13 2.93 7.20
N SER A 210 -9.46 2.62 5.95
CA SER A 210 -9.17 1.32 5.36
C SER A 210 -8.37 1.48 4.07
N ALA A 211 -7.14 0.93 4.08
CA ALA A 211 -6.23 0.87 2.94
C ALA A 211 -5.60 -0.53 2.83
N CYS A 212 -6.36 -1.58 3.15
CA CYS A 212 -5.90 -2.97 3.15
C CYS A 212 -6.65 -3.83 2.11
N ARG A 213 -7.83 -4.37 2.44
CA ARG A 213 -8.74 -5.09 1.54
C ARG A 213 -10.17 -4.67 1.84
N GLY A 214 -10.97 -4.49 0.79
CA GLY A 214 -12.35 -4.01 0.93
C GLY A 214 -13.20 -4.92 1.79
N GLU A 215 -13.07 -6.23 1.62
CA GLU A 215 -13.84 -7.25 2.32
C GLU A 215 -13.49 -7.40 3.83
N VAL A 216 -12.57 -6.61 4.35
CA VAL A 216 -12.31 -6.52 5.80
C VAL A 216 -13.46 -5.80 6.52
N ILE A 217 -14.18 -4.95 5.80
CA ILE A 217 -15.38 -4.26 6.28
C ILE A 217 -16.58 -4.76 5.48
N ASP A 218 -17.67 -5.12 6.15
CA ASP A 218 -18.96 -5.32 5.50
C ASP A 218 -19.46 -3.98 4.96
N ASN A 219 -19.28 -3.74 3.66
CA ASN A 219 -19.61 -2.46 3.03
C ASN A 219 -21.12 -2.21 2.97
N HIS A 220 -21.95 -3.26 2.94
CA HIS A 220 -23.41 -3.13 3.01
C HIS A 220 -23.87 -2.73 4.41
N ALA A 221 -23.33 -3.34 5.44
CA ALA A 221 -23.61 -2.95 6.83
C ALA A 221 -23.10 -1.53 7.12
N LEU A 222 -21.91 -1.16 6.61
CA LEU A 222 -21.38 0.18 6.75
C LEU A 222 -22.27 1.24 6.06
N LEU A 223 -22.75 0.96 4.85
CA LEU A 223 -23.69 1.84 4.15
C LEU A 223 -24.98 2.02 4.95
N ALA A 224 -25.57 0.93 5.45
CA ALA A 224 -26.78 0.98 6.26
C ALA A 224 -26.59 1.81 7.54
N LEU A 225 -25.43 1.66 8.20
CA LEU A 225 -25.05 2.46 9.37
C LEU A 225 -24.98 3.95 9.02
N LYS A 226 -24.32 4.32 7.92
CA LYS A 226 -24.22 5.71 7.48
C LYS A 226 -25.56 6.31 7.07
N GLN A 227 -26.43 5.52 6.41
CA GLN A 227 -27.79 5.93 6.05
C GLN A 227 -28.68 6.16 7.28
N SER A 228 -28.40 5.51 8.40
CA SER A 228 -29.09 5.79 9.67
C SER A 228 -28.69 7.09 10.34
N GLY A 229 -27.72 7.81 9.80
CA GLY A 229 -27.24 9.10 10.32
C GLY A 229 -26.02 9.00 11.26
N HIS A 230 -25.38 7.82 11.34
CA HIS A 230 -24.19 7.63 12.18
C HIS A 230 -23.04 8.56 11.76
N GLY A 231 -22.40 9.22 12.74
CA GLY A 231 -21.39 10.28 12.54
C GLY A 231 -19.99 9.80 12.16
N LEU A 232 -19.71 8.47 12.17
CA LEU A 232 -18.40 7.88 11.84
C LEU A 232 -17.82 8.47 10.56
N LYS A 233 -16.60 8.97 10.62
CA LYS A 233 -15.88 9.54 9.47
C LYS A 233 -15.12 8.44 8.73
N LEU A 234 -15.28 8.35 7.42
CA LEU A 234 -14.76 7.26 6.61
C LEU A 234 -13.67 7.73 5.65
N VAL A 235 -12.52 7.05 5.65
CA VAL A 235 -11.46 7.16 4.64
C VAL A 235 -11.27 5.77 4.02
N LEU A 236 -11.71 5.59 2.79
CA LEU A 236 -11.70 4.30 2.12
C LEU A 236 -10.87 4.35 0.84
N ASP A 237 -9.79 3.57 0.80
CA ASP A 237 -9.01 3.32 -0.42
C ASP A 237 -9.42 2.02 -1.09
N VAL A 238 -10.01 1.10 -0.32
CA VAL A 238 -10.38 -0.26 -0.74
C VAL A 238 -11.87 -0.51 -0.54
N TRP A 239 -12.46 -1.33 -1.42
CA TRP A 239 -13.90 -1.52 -1.52
C TRP A 239 -14.23 -3.01 -1.67
N GLU A 240 -15.26 -3.46 -0.99
CA GLU A 240 -15.78 -4.80 -1.24
C GLU A 240 -16.34 -4.89 -2.66
N GLY A 241 -16.02 -5.97 -3.37
CA GLY A 241 -16.50 -6.20 -4.74
C GLY A 241 -15.72 -5.50 -5.84
N GLU A 242 -14.54 -4.93 -5.57
CA GLU A 242 -13.68 -4.35 -6.61
C GLU A 242 -13.56 -5.28 -7.85
N PRO A 243 -13.69 -4.76 -9.07
CA PRO A 243 -13.79 -3.35 -9.48
C PRO A 243 -15.21 -2.75 -9.42
N ASP A 244 -16.25 -3.54 -9.12
CA ASP A 244 -17.65 -3.14 -9.10
C ASP A 244 -18.03 -2.66 -7.69
N VAL A 245 -17.55 -1.47 -7.33
CA VAL A 245 -17.68 -0.91 -5.98
C VAL A 245 -19.11 -0.49 -5.65
N LEU A 246 -19.49 -0.57 -4.37
CA LEU A 246 -20.78 -0.09 -3.85
C LEU A 246 -20.83 1.45 -3.88
N THR A 247 -21.16 2.02 -5.06
CA THR A 247 -21.08 3.45 -5.31
C THR A 247 -21.85 4.35 -4.32
N PRO A 248 -23.03 3.96 -3.78
CA PRO A 248 -23.72 4.79 -2.77
C PRO A 248 -22.90 5.01 -1.48
N LEU A 249 -21.95 4.12 -1.15
CA LEU A 249 -21.10 4.29 0.02
C LEU A 249 -20.11 5.44 -0.16
N ILE A 250 -19.71 5.76 -1.41
CA ILE A 250 -18.76 6.84 -1.71
C ILE A 250 -19.25 8.19 -1.18
N ASP A 251 -20.56 8.46 -1.28
CA ASP A 251 -21.15 9.73 -0.84
C ASP A 251 -21.07 9.94 0.67
N TYR A 252 -20.87 8.88 1.44
CA TYR A 252 -20.74 8.93 2.91
C TYR A 252 -19.28 8.94 3.37
N THR A 253 -18.30 8.95 2.46
CA THR A 253 -16.89 9.00 2.82
C THR A 253 -16.35 10.41 2.84
N GLU A 254 -15.41 10.68 3.74
CA GLU A 254 -14.64 11.92 3.79
C GLU A 254 -13.58 11.95 2.68
N ILE A 255 -12.96 10.80 2.43
CA ILE A 255 -11.97 10.56 1.39
C ILE A 255 -12.23 9.18 0.79
N ALA A 256 -12.37 9.13 -0.55
CA ALA A 256 -12.57 7.93 -1.33
C ALA A 256 -11.52 7.84 -2.43
N THR A 257 -10.82 6.70 -2.54
CA THR A 257 -9.78 6.52 -3.57
C THR A 257 -9.85 5.12 -4.20
N ALA A 258 -9.20 4.92 -5.34
CA ALA A 258 -9.32 3.75 -6.19
C ALA A 258 -8.25 2.70 -5.91
N HIS A 259 -8.06 2.28 -4.65
CA HIS A 259 -7.05 1.30 -4.22
C HIS A 259 -5.63 1.69 -4.67
N ILE A 260 -5.26 2.93 -4.33
CA ILE A 260 -4.00 3.58 -4.76
C ILE A 260 -3.12 4.03 -3.59
N ALA A 261 -3.50 3.77 -2.35
CA ALA A 261 -2.72 4.18 -1.17
C ALA A 261 -1.25 3.74 -1.27
N GLY A 262 -0.98 2.60 -1.88
CA GLY A 262 0.36 2.08 -2.14
C GLY A 262 1.01 2.52 -3.46
N TYR A 263 0.44 3.44 -4.22
CA TYR A 263 0.84 3.72 -5.62
C TYR A 263 1.89 4.84 -5.78
N SER A 264 2.81 5.03 -4.81
CA SER A 264 3.99 5.87 -5.07
C SER A 264 4.91 5.24 -6.13
N LEU A 265 5.73 6.06 -6.79
CA LEU A 265 6.76 5.59 -7.71
C LEU A 265 7.76 4.69 -6.97
N GLU A 266 8.21 5.13 -5.80
CA GLU A 266 9.12 4.41 -4.92
C GLU A 266 8.55 3.05 -4.51
N GLY A 267 7.28 3.02 -4.06
CA GLY A 267 6.62 1.79 -3.62
C GLY A 267 6.48 0.76 -4.73
N LYS A 268 6.03 1.19 -5.93
CA LYS A 268 5.94 0.31 -7.10
C LYS A 268 7.30 -0.18 -7.57
N ALA A 269 8.29 0.71 -7.63
CA ALA A 269 9.62 0.38 -8.11
C ALA A 269 10.40 -0.50 -7.11
N ARG A 270 10.17 -0.33 -5.81
CA ARG A 270 10.71 -1.21 -4.77
C ARG A 270 10.20 -2.64 -4.92
N GLY A 271 8.94 -2.83 -5.36
CA GLY A 271 8.43 -4.15 -5.72
C GLY A 271 9.23 -4.79 -6.86
N THR A 272 9.59 -4.02 -7.89
CA THR A 272 10.45 -4.51 -8.98
C THR A 272 11.86 -4.85 -8.50
N GLU A 273 12.47 -3.99 -7.67
CA GLU A 273 13.81 -4.23 -7.07
C GLU A 273 13.83 -5.51 -6.23
N MET A 274 12.81 -5.73 -5.41
CA MET A 274 12.72 -6.95 -4.58
C MET A 274 12.65 -8.22 -5.44
N LEU A 275 11.90 -8.20 -6.53
CA LEU A 275 11.86 -9.32 -7.46
C LEU A 275 13.18 -9.51 -8.22
N TYR A 276 13.86 -8.42 -8.57
CA TYR A 276 15.19 -8.48 -9.16
C TYR A 276 16.18 -9.16 -8.20
N GLN A 277 16.20 -8.75 -6.93
CA GLN A 277 17.06 -9.34 -5.90
C GLN A 277 16.72 -10.84 -5.69
N ALA A 278 15.43 -11.18 -5.63
CA ALA A 278 14.99 -12.57 -5.49
C ALA A 278 15.41 -13.44 -6.71
N LEU A 279 15.27 -12.90 -7.92
CA LEU A 279 15.72 -13.60 -9.14
C LEU A 279 17.24 -13.74 -9.17
N CYS A 280 18.00 -12.70 -8.80
CA CYS A 280 19.46 -12.79 -8.66
C CYS A 280 19.87 -13.94 -7.73
N GLN A 281 19.21 -14.02 -6.57
CA GLN A 281 19.44 -15.12 -5.63
C GLN A 281 19.09 -16.48 -6.23
N HIS A 282 17.95 -16.58 -6.92
CA HIS A 282 17.50 -17.83 -7.56
C HIS A 282 18.50 -18.37 -8.62
N ILE A 283 19.08 -17.46 -9.42
CA ILE A 283 20.06 -17.82 -10.45
C ILE A 283 21.51 -17.72 -9.98
N ASN A 284 21.74 -17.46 -8.69
CA ASN A 284 23.05 -17.33 -8.05
C ASN A 284 23.96 -16.25 -8.68
N VAL A 285 23.41 -15.05 -8.88
CA VAL A 285 24.12 -13.87 -9.41
C VAL A 285 24.02 -12.74 -8.39
N GLU A 286 25.09 -11.94 -8.21
CA GLU A 286 25.05 -10.77 -7.32
C GLU A 286 24.24 -9.62 -7.94
N PRO A 287 23.32 -8.97 -7.18
CA PRO A 287 22.58 -7.84 -7.66
C PRO A 287 23.46 -6.58 -7.74
N THR A 288 23.53 -5.93 -8.89
CA THR A 288 24.37 -4.75 -9.15
C THR A 288 23.55 -3.46 -9.25
N CYS A 289 22.30 -3.54 -9.67
CA CYS A 289 21.41 -2.40 -9.83
C CYS A 289 20.66 -2.08 -8.51
N GLN A 290 20.52 -0.81 -8.18
CA GLN A 290 19.84 -0.32 -6.98
C GLN A 290 18.80 0.74 -7.35
N LEU A 291 17.61 0.67 -6.75
CA LEU A 291 16.50 1.60 -7.00
C LEU A 291 16.88 3.06 -6.83
N LYS A 292 17.65 3.38 -5.80
CA LYS A 292 18.06 4.78 -5.51
C LYS A 292 18.78 5.47 -6.67
N THR A 293 19.45 4.72 -7.55
CA THR A 293 20.15 5.26 -8.72
C THR A 293 19.25 5.47 -9.93
N LEU A 294 18.06 4.87 -9.93
CA LEU A 294 17.08 4.93 -11.02
C LEU A 294 16.00 5.99 -10.79
N LEU A 295 15.71 6.32 -9.53
CA LEU A 295 14.64 7.27 -9.21
C LEU A 295 14.97 8.67 -9.72
N PRO A 296 14.04 9.35 -10.42
CA PRO A 296 14.24 10.72 -10.86
C PRO A 296 14.22 11.67 -9.66
N MET A 297 14.87 12.79 -9.79
CA MET A 297 14.71 13.88 -8.83
C MET A 297 13.23 14.32 -8.76
N ALA A 298 12.75 14.66 -7.57
CA ALA A 298 11.44 15.28 -7.42
C ALA A 298 11.44 16.69 -8.02
N ASN A 299 10.26 17.16 -8.48
CA ASN A 299 10.12 18.53 -9.01
C ASN A 299 10.48 19.60 -7.96
N ILE A 300 10.17 19.31 -6.69
CA ILE A 300 10.67 20.05 -5.53
C ILE A 300 11.60 19.08 -4.81
N SER A 301 12.90 19.29 -4.94
CA SER A 301 13.90 18.35 -4.41
C SER A 301 14.33 18.69 -2.98
N SER A 302 14.19 19.96 -2.56
CA SER A 302 14.56 20.39 -1.22
C SER A 302 13.68 21.53 -0.71
N VAL A 303 13.52 21.58 0.61
CA VAL A 303 12.84 22.65 1.34
C VAL A 303 13.66 23.01 2.55
N GLU A 304 13.83 24.30 2.79
CA GLU A 304 14.50 24.83 3.98
C GLU A 304 13.47 25.29 5.01
N LEU A 305 13.59 24.80 6.24
CA LEU A 305 12.76 25.22 7.37
C LEU A 305 13.50 26.26 8.19
N ASN A 306 12.92 27.49 8.20
CA ASN A 306 13.46 28.63 8.92
C ASN A 306 12.80 28.88 10.28
N GLN A 307 11.87 28.00 10.69
CA GLN A 307 11.10 28.10 11.93
C GLN A 307 10.97 26.74 12.61
N GLU A 308 10.52 26.74 13.86
CA GLU A 308 10.22 25.51 14.58
C GLU A 308 9.16 24.69 13.84
N PHE A 309 9.35 23.36 13.87
CA PHE A 309 8.36 22.43 13.34
C PHE A 309 7.11 22.46 14.22
N ASN A 310 5.96 22.69 13.57
CA ASN A 310 4.65 22.74 14.18
C ASN A 310 3.61 22.12 13.23
N GLU A 311 2.35 22.09 13.62
CA GLU A 311 1.27 21.53 12.83
C GLU A 311 1.09 22.22 11.46
N ILE A 312 1.30 23.52 11.37
CA ILE A 312 1.20 24.28 10.11
C ILE A 312 2.29 23.82 9.14
N VAL A 313 3.53 23.69 9.62
CA VAL A 313 4.67 23.20 8.82
C VAL A 313 4.44 21.75 8.40
N LEU A 314 3.93 20.90 9.30
CA LEU A 314 3.58 19.51 8.98
C LEU A 314 2.55 19.46 7.85
N ASN A 315 1.48 20.21 7.96
CA ASN A 315 0.40 20.30 6.97
C ASN A 315 0.95 20.73 5.59
N GLN A 316 1.81 21.75 5.56
CA GLN A 316 2.43 22.24 4.33
C GLN A 316 3.36 21.19 3.70
N LEU A 317 4.25 20.57 4.47
CA LEU A 317 5.17 19.56 3.99
C LEU A 317 4.45 18.33 3.43
N VAL A 318 3.46 17.81 4.16
CA VAL A 318 2.68 16.65 3.73
C VAL A 318 1.96 16.95 2.42
N LYS A 319 1.18 18.03 2.36
CA LYS A 319 0.41 18.39 1.15
C LYS A 319 1.27 18.73 -0.05
N MET A 320 2.45 19.28 0.16
CA MET A 320 3.40 19.57 -0.92
C MET A 320 3.84 18.28 -1.64
N VAL A 321 4.07 17.19 -0.91
CA VAL A 321 4.48 15.92 -1.51
C VAL A 321 3.29 15.09 -1.93
N TYR A 322 2.29 14.97 -1.05
CA TYR A 322 1.10 14.18 -1.30
C TYR A 322 -0.15 14.78 -0.65
N ASP A 323 -1.01 15.32 -1.48
CA ASP A 323 -2.35 15.81 -1.10
C ASP A 323 -3.40 14.81 -1.60
N VAL A 324 -3.95 14.02 -0.67
CA VAL A 324 -4.92 12.95 -0.98
C VAL A 324 -6.23 13.48 -1.59
N ARG A 325 -6.54 14.78 -1.43
CA ARG A 325 -7.73 15.40 -2.05
C ARG A 325 -7.73 15.34 -3.56
N ARG A 326 -6.53 15.35 -4.19
CA ARG A 326 -6.40 15.14 -5.63
C ARG A 326 -6.97 13.79 -6.05
N ASP A 327 -6.64 12.75 -5.31
CA ASP A 327 -7.02 11.38 -5.64
C ASP A 327 -8.51 11.13 -5.33
N ASP A 328 -9.01 11.68 -4.24
CA ASP A 328 -10.45 11.71 -3.90
C ASP A 328 -11.26 12.40 -5.01
N ALA A 329 -10.82 13.57 -5.45
CA ALA A 329 -11.49 14.30 -6.53
C ALA A 329 -11.49 13.52 -7.85
N ILE A 330 -10.36 12.91 -8.24
CA ILE A 330 -10.26 12.08 -9.44
C ILE A 330 -11.23 10.89 -9.33
N PHE A 331 -11.25 10.19 -8.20
CA PHE A 331 -12.11 9.03 -8.01
C PHE A 331 -13.59 9.40 -8.14
N ARG A 332 -14.06 10.41 -7.40
CA ARG A 332 -15.48 10.84 -7.45
C ARG A 332 -15.91 11.34 -8.82
N GLN A 333 -15.05 12.10 -9.52
CA GLN A 333 -15.41 12.69 -10.80
C GLN A 333 -15.31 11.72 -11.98
N GLN A 334 -14.43 10.74 -11.93
CA GLN A 334 -14.08 9.95 -13.10
C GLN A 334 -14.45 8.47 -12.99
N LEU A 335 -14.86 7.96 -11.81
CA LEU A 335 -15.21 6.55 -11.62
C LEU A 335 -16.29 6.10 -12.62
N SER A 336 -17.38 6.86 -12.74
CA SER A 336 -18.50 6.51 -13.61
C SER A 336 -18.16 6.53 -15.11
N SER A 337 -17.21 7.36 -15.54
CA SER A 337 -16.85 7.54 -16.94
C SER A 337 -15.69 6.65 -17.39
N GLN A 338 -14.72 6.38 -16.51
CA GLN A 338 -13.52 5.62 -16.84
C GLN A 338 -13.50 4.21 -16.26
N GLY A 339 -14.21 3.99 -15.15
CA GLY A 339 -14.17 2.74 -14.38
C GLY A 339 -12.96 2.63 -13.46
N PHE A 340 -13.09 1.78 -12.47
CA PHE A 340 -12.13 1.61 -11.36
C PHE A 340 -10.72 1.24 -11.83
N ASP A 341 -10.61 0.28 -12.73
CA ASP A 341 -9.32 -0.21 -13.21
C ASP A 341 -8.56 0.82 -14.06
N ALA A 342 -9.28 1.60 -14.86
CA ALA A 342 -8.65 2.63 -15.68
C ALA A 342 -8.08 3.76 -14.83
N LEU A 343 -8.77 4.13 -13.75
CA LEU A 343 -8.24 5.10 -12.77
C LEU A 343 -6.93 4.61 -12.14
N ARG A 344 -6.85 3.34 -11.80
CA ARG A 344 -5.63 2.73 -11.26
C ARG A 344 -4.51 2.63 -12.30
N LYS A 345 -4.85 2.23 -13.53
CA LYS A 345 -3.88 2.13 -14.64
C LYS A 345 -3.27 3.49 -14.98
N ASN A 346 -4.09 4.52 -15.03
CA ASN A 346 -3.69 5.87 -15.42
C ASN A 346 -3.34 6.76 -14.21
N TYR A 347 -3.11 6.17 -13.03
CA TYR A 347 -2.82 6.92 -11.80
C TYR A 347 -1.61 7.85 -11.99
N PRO A 348 -1.74 9.15 -11.69
CA PRO A 348 -0.66 10.11 -11.86
C PRO A 348 0.48 9.82 -10.90
N THR A 349 1.70 10.08 -11.32
CA THR A 349 2.90 9.85 -10.51
C THR A 349 2.81 10.56 -9.17
N ARG A 350 2.98 9.80 -8.10
CA ARG A 350 3.09 10.24 -6.71
C ARG A 350 4.46 9.85 -6.18
N ARG A 351 5.06 10.71 -5.35
CA ARG A 351 6.32 10.45 -4.68
C ARG A 351 6.10 10.18 -3.19
N GLU A 352 7.04 9.49 -2.54
CA GLU A 352 7.11 9.38 -1.09
C GLU A 352 7.77 10.62 -0.47
N PHE A 353 7.63 10.84 0.85
CA PHE A 353 8.27 11.97 1.54
C PHE A 353 9.79 11.94 1.37
N SER A 354 10.38 10.75 1.25
CA SER A 354 11.80 10.56 1.00
C SER A 354 12.33 11.19 -0.30
N ALA A 355 11.45 11.55 -1.23
CA ALA A 355 11.82 12.23 -2.46
C ALA A 355 12.21 13.70 -2.25
N VAL A 356 11.87 14.28 -1.09
CA VAL A 356 12.15 15.69 -0.75
C VAL A 356 13.10 15.75 0.42
N GLN A 357 14.16 16.53 0.25
CA GLN A 357 15.13 16.83 1.28
C GLN A 357 14.64 17.99 2.15
N VAL A 358 14.62 17.80 3.47
CA VAL A 358 14.28 18.89 4.40
C VAL A 358 15.56 19.37 5.08
N ILE A 359 15.91 20.64 4.84
CA ILE A 359 17.07 21.33 5.41
C ILE A 359 16.59 22.07 6.66
N LEU A 360 17.23 21.81 7.79
CA LEU A 360 16.92 22.44 9.07
C LEU A 360 17.95 23.54 9.35
N SER A 361 17.57 24.82 9.15
CA SER A 361 18.48 25.95 9.26
C SER A 361 18.74 26.44 10.69
N TYR A 362 18.00 25.90 11.67
CA TYR A 362 18.13 26.28 13.07
C TYR A 362 18.54 25.09 13.95
N ASN A 363 19.44 25.34 14.92
CA ASN A 363 19.89 24.35 15.91
C ASN A 363 18.77 23.85 16.84
N THR A 364 17.60 24.50 16.83
CA THR A 364 16.40 24.13 17.60
C THR A 364 15.39 23.35 16.77
N CYS A 365 15.66 23.11 15.49
CA CYS A 365 14.70 22.41 14.62
C CYS A 365 14.55 20.96 15.01
N SER A 366 13.31 20.56 15.20
CA SER A 366 12.91 19.20 15.48
C SER A 366 13.34 18.23 14.37
N SER A 367 13.87 17.06 14.74
CA SER A 367 14.15 15.97 13.79
C SER A 367 12.90 15.28 13.24
N VAL A 368 11.70 15.76 13.60
CA VAL A 368 10.42 15.18 13.19
C VAL A 368 10.28 14.99 11.68
N PRO A 369 10.61 15.97 10.80
CA PRO A 369 10.50 15.75 9.37
C PRO A 369 11.31 14.53 8.89
N HIS A 370 12.53 14.35 9.37
CA HIS A 370 13.37 13.22 9.00
C HIS A 370 12.81 11.88 9.54
N ARG A 371 12.25 11.91 10.75
CA ARG A 371 11.59 10.74 11.33
C ARG A 371 10.28 10.39 10.62
N LEU A 372 9.61 11.38 10.01
CA LEU A 372 8.45 11.17 9.13
C LEU A 372 8.82 10.57 7.78
N GLY A 373 10.10 10.56 7.40
CA GLY A 373 10.59 9.97 6.18
C GLY A 373 11.15 10.95 5.14
N PHE A 374 11.14 12.26 5.40
CA PHE A 374 11.83 13.24 4.54
C PHE A 374 13.34 13.00 4.59
N SER A 375 14.01 13.18 3.44
CA SER A 375 15.47 12.99 3.35
C SER A 375 16.23 14.07 4.11
N ARG A 376 17.42 13.70 4.57
CA ARG A 376 18.39 14.66 5.15
C ARG A 376 19.21 15.32 4.06
N ALA A 377 19.73 16.52 4.37
CA ALA A 377 20.70 17.21 3.51
C ALA A 377 22.02 16.46 3.43
#